data_c1eaf6a8debf12fd880d7df3f19431c1
#
_entry.id   c1eaf6a8debf12fd880d7df3f19431c1
#
_cell.length_a   1.000
_cell.length_b   1.000
_cell.length_c   1.000
_cell.angle_alpha   90.00
_cell.angle_beta   90.00
_cell.angle_gamma   90.00
#
_symmetry.space_group_name_H-M   'P 1'
#
loop_
_entity.id
_entity.type
_entity.pdbx_description
1 polymer ?
#
loop_
_entity_poly.entity_id
_entity_poly.type
_entity_poly.pdbx_seq_one_letter_code
_entity_poly.pdbx_strand_id
1 'polypeptide(L)'
;SSAASDVYKRQIPYRMTFGIMSLYVCFGVGSSLARSYDLSGLAGGQLGVAAFLLSLTPKTLGGGIYVALESLGSKGLFPVMILALLAVEVMRICYKHNLTFRMPEQVPESVSRSFGAVVPAFIIMGVMTLISVVFKIDFVDVVQQGLSPLVKAGDSLPGVLVPAFLVVFLWFFGISGDSVVGSVARPVWLQYLSDNADAVASGVPAPHIAPETFFQWFVSIGGSGATIGLVIAGFLVGRARYTKSIMRAVAVPALFNISEPIMFGLPVMMNPFFIIPFLLAPLVLCVVTWFAFSWGFVTYMAVQPPWTLPAPIGAFLTTGGDWRAIVLCLVNILISTVIYYPFMRMYDRDQLKKERCEEGGA
;
A
#
# COMPACT_ATOMS: atom_id res chain seq x y z
N SER A 1 33.58 15.58 -7.71
CA SER A 1 32.62 16.49 -7.00
C SER A 1 31.38 16.85 -7.82
N SER A 2 31.46 16.91 -9.17
CA SER A 2 30.28 17.25 -10.00
C SER A 2 29.24 16.13 -10.03
N ALA A 3 29.65 14.87 -10.16
CA ALA A 3 28.76 13.72 -10.20
C ALA A 3 27.92 13.56 -8.90
N ALA A 4 28.52 13.77 -7.75
CA ALA A 4 27.79 13.75 -6.47
C ALA A 4 26.77 14.89 -6.36
N SER A 5 27.08 16.09 -6.88
CA SER A 5 26.17 17.22 -6.96
C SER A 5 24.97 16.91 -7.89
N ASP A 6 25.20 16.24 -9.00
CA ASP A 6 24.14 15.91 -9.97
C ASP A 6 23.24 14.78 -9.45
N VAL A 7 23.79 13.79 -8.75
CA VAL A 7 23.01 12.76 -8.05
C VAL A 7 22.13 13.39 -6.96
N TYR A 8 22.69 14.30 -6.17
CA TYR A 8 21.94 15.02 -5.13
C TYR A 8 20.78 15.82 -5.72
N LYS A 9 21.01 16.57 -6.81
CA LYS A 9 19.96 17.35 -7.49
C LYS A 9 18.82 16.48 -8.03
N ARG A 10 19.12 15.30 -8.57
CA ARG A 10 18.11 14.35 -9.07
C ARG A 10 17.26 13.73 -7.95
N GLN A 11 17.79 13.67 -6.72
CA GLN A 11 17.08 13.13 -5.56
C GLN A 11 16.17 14.15 -4.87
N ILE A 12 16.35 15.46 -5.12
CA ILE A 12 15.53 16.50 -4.48
C ILE A 12 14.03 16.30 -4.66
N PRO A 13 13.50 16.05 -5.88
CA PRO A 13 12.04 15.83 -6.04
C PRO A 13 11.53 14.66 -5.22
N TYR A 14 12.25 13.55 -5.18
CA TYR A 14 11.89 12.39 -4.36
C TYR A 14 11.91 12.72 -2.86
N ARG A 15 12.99 13.35 -2.37
CA ARG A 15 13.14 13.71 -0.95
C ARG A 15 12.09 14.72 -0.50
N MET A 16 11.69 15.67 -1.36
CA MET A 16 10.69 16.69 -1.05
C MET A 16 9.24 16.24 -1.27
N THR A 17 9.01 15.02 -1.76
CA THR A 17 7.68 14.43 -1.93
C THR A 17 7.55 13.16 -1.08
N PHE A 18 8.15 12.05 -1.50
CA PHE A 18 8.13 10.78 -0.76
C PHE A 18 8.89 10.86 0.57
N GLY A 19 9.98 11.62 0.64
CA GLY A 19 10.74 11.82 1.87
C GLY A 19 9.98 12.52 2.99
N ILE A 20 8.81 13.12 2.72
CA ILE A 20 7.93 13.76 3.72
C ILE A 20 6.52 13.17 3.72
N MET A 21 6.36 11.96 3.18
CA MET A 21 5.03 11.34 2.99
C MET A 21 4.24 11.18 4.28
N SER A 22 4.92 11.02 5.42
CA SER A 22 4.25 10.90 6.72
C SER A 22 3.43 12.13 7.08
N LEU A 23 3.84 13.33 6.66
CA LEU A 23 3.05 14.55 6.90
C LEU A 23 1.72 14.52 6.13
N TYR A 24 1.73 14.08 4.87
CA TYR A 24 0.52 13.96 4.07
C TYR A 24 -0.42 12.89 4.62
N VAL A 25 0.12 11.75 5.02
CA VAL A 25 -0.65 10.65 5.62
C VAL A 25 -1.23 11.08 6.95
N CYS A 26 -0.43 11.75 7.80
CA CYS A 26 -0.89 12.27 9.09
C CYS A 26 -2.08 13.20 8.95
N PHE A 27 -1.97 14.19 8.06
CA PHE A 27 -3.06 15.11 7.77
C PHE A 27 -4.29 14.39 7.22
N GLY A 28 -4.10 13.47 6.27
CA GLY A 28 -5.18 12.71 5.63
C GLY A 28 -5.95 11.84 6.62
N VAL A 29 -5.24 11.06 7.46
CA VAL A 29 -5.84 10.19 8.48
C VAL A 29 -6.58 11.02 9.52
N GLY A 30 -5.94 12.07 10.07
CA GLY A 30 -6.58 12.96 11.05
C GLY A 30 -7.80 13.66 10.49
N SER A 31 -7.73 14.15 9.25
CA SER A 31 -8.87 14.79 8.58
C SER A 31 -10.01 13.82 8.32
N SER A 32 -9.72 12.61 7.87
CA SER A 32 -10.73 11.59 7.58
C SER A 32 -11.45 11.13 8.85
N LEU A 33 -10.69 10.83 9.92
CA LEU A 33 -11.27 10.39 11.19
C LEU A 33 -12.10 11.50 11.85
N ALA A 34 -11.62 12.75 11.83
CA ALA A 34 -12.41 13.86 12.39
C ALA A 34 -13.75 14.03 11.67
N ARG A 35 -13.77 13.90 10.34
CA ARG A 35 -15.03 13.95 9.57
C ARG A 35 -15.96 12.79 9.89
N SER A 36 -15.46 11.60 10.18
CA SER A 36 -16.31 10.45 10.57
C SER A 36 -16.99 10.64 11.92
N TYR A 37 -16.52 11.60 12.72
CA TYR A 37 -17.14 12.04 13.99
C TYR A 37 -17.91 13.37 13.87
N ASP A 38 -18.20 13.81 12.65
CA ASP A 38 -18.82 15.10 12.36
C ASP A 38 -18.07 16.33 12.92
N LEU A 39 -16.74 16.16 13.10
CA LEU A 39 -15.83 17.22 13.53
C LEU A 39 -15.12 17.87 12.34
N SER A 40 -14.45 19.02 12.59
CA SER A 40 -13.68 19.70 11.57
C SER A 40 -12.51 18.84 11.09
N GLY A 41 -12.58 18.34 9.84
CA GLY A 41 -11.48 17.57 9.24
C GLY A 41 -10.19 18.38 9.11
N LEU A 42 -10.27 19.69 8.85
CA LEU A 42 -9.11 20.57 8.82
C LEU A 42 -8.41 20.61 10.18
N ALA A 43 -9.18 20.81 11.25
CA ALA A 43 -8.62 20.84 12.60
C ALA A 43 -8.02 19.48 12.99
N GLY A 44 -8.71 18.36 12.70
CA GLY A 44 -8.19 17.01 12.97
C GLY A 44 -6.89 16.73 12.24
N GLY A 45 -6.77 17.10 10.97
CA GLY A 45 -5.53 16.97 10.21
C GLY A 45 -4.39 17.81 10.77
N GLN A 46 -4.65 19.08 11.09
CA GLN A 46 -3.66 19.98 11.68
C GLN A 46 -3.18 19.53 13.07
N LEU A 47 -4.09 19.06 13.92
CA LEU A 47 -3.74 18.53 15.25
C LEU A 47 -2.89 17.27 15.15
N GLY A 48 -3.19 16.38 14.22
CA GLY A 48 -2.35 15.21 13.96
C GLY A 48 -0.93 15.61 13.55
N VAL A 49 -0.79 16.51 12.58
CA VAL A 49 0.52 17.01 12.12
C VAL A 49 1.27 17.70 13.26
N ALA A 50 0.61 18.53 14.07
CA ALA A 50 1.23 19.18 15.21
C ALA A 50 1.72 18.16 16.24
N ALA A 51 0.92 17.15 16.57
CA ALA A 51 1.30 16.05 17.46
C ALA A 51 2.53 15.31 16.93
N PHE A 52 2.55 15.01 15.64
CA PHE A 52 3.68 14.31 15.02
C PHE A 52 4.95 15.14 15.04
N LEU A 53 4.91 16.40 14.61
CA LEU A 53 6.10 17.25 14.61
C LEU A 53 6.68 17.46 16.02
N LEU A 54 5.82 17.58 17.03
CA LEU A 54 6.24 17.67 18.43
C LEU A 54 6.76 16.34 19.01
N SER A 55 6.42 15.20 18.38
CA SER A 55 6.93 13.88 18.80
C SER A 55 8.37 13.62 18.34
N LEU A 56 8.85 14.38 17.38
CA LEU A 56 10.20 14.26 16.85
C LEU A 56 11.19 14.94 17.81
N THR A 57 12.34 14.33 18.02
CA THR A 57 13.41 14.93 18.80
C THR A 57 14.30 15.76 17.88
N PRO A 58 14.17 17.10 17.90
CA PRO A 58 14.96 17.94 17.00
C PRO A 58 16.43 17.97 17.42
N LYS A 59 17.32 18.01 16.43
CA LYS A 59 18.76 18.20 16.63
C LYS A 59 19.12 19.65 16.40
N THR A 60 19.96 20.21 17.29
CA THR A 60 20.50 21.58 17.12
C THR A 60 21.86 21.49 16.45
N LEU A 61 22.02 22.14 15.30
CA LEU A 61 23.27 22.23 14.55
C LEU A 61 23.48 23.71 14.13
N GLY A 62 24.60 24.30 14.48
CA GLY A 62 24.95 25.65 14.05
C GLY A 62 23.92 26.74 14.39
N GLY A 63 23.18 26.61 15.51
CA GLY A 63 22.14 27.54 15.93
C GLY A 63 20.77 27.36 15.27
N GLY A 64 20.61 26.38 14.37
CA GLY A 64 19.32 25.98 13.76
C GLY A 64 18.74 24.71 14.39
N ILE A 65 17.42 24.56 14.27
CA ILE A 65 16.69 23.38 14.69
C ILE A 65 16.44 22.53 13.44
N TYR A 66 16.87 21.27 13.46
CA TYR A 66 16.76 20.34 12.33
C TYR A 66 16.02 19.07 12.74
N VAL A 67 15.15 18.60 11.86
CA VAL A 67 14.47 17.31 11.98
C VAL A 67 15.04 16.38 10.91
N ALA A 68 15.28 15.12 11.26
CA ALA A 68 15.75 14.13 10.31
C ALA A 68 14.67 13.87 9.26
N LEU A 69 15.02 14.02 7.98
CA LEU A 69 14.09 13.79 6.87
C LEU A 69 13.57 12.35 6.86
N GLU A 70 14.39 11.38 7.29
CA GLU A 70 14.00 9.99 7.43
C GLU A 70 12.77 9.77 8.34
N SER A 71 12.66 10.56 9.42
CA SER A 71 11.52 10.50 10.33
C SER A 71 10.24 11.06 9.71
N LEU A 72 10.34 11.94 8.71
CA LEU A 72 9.22 12.49 7.96
C LEU A 72 8.79 11.60 6.78
N GLY A 73 9.63 10.66 6.39
CA GLY A 73 9.39 9.67 5.34
C GLY A 73 8.68 8.41 5.84
N SER A 74 9.03 7.28 5.26
CA SER A 74 8.42 5.97 5.54
C SER A 74 8.54 5.51 6.98
N LYS A 75 9.66 5.82 7.66
CA LYS A 75 9.84 5.50 9.09
C LYS A 75 8.78 6.15 9.99
N GLY A 76 8.30 7.33 9.61
CA GLY A 76 7.24 8.03 10.33
C GLY A 76 5.82 7.50 10.09
N LEU A 77 5.57 6.63 9.11
CA LEU A 77 4.22 6.25 8.69
C LEU A 77 3.37 5.62 9.81
N PHE A 78 3.92 4.66 10.56
CA PHE A 78 3.20 4.08 11.70
C PHE A 78 3.03 5.07 12.86
N PRO A 79 4.09 5.75 13.31
CA PRO A 79 3.95 6.81 14.32
C PRO A 79 2.89 7.84 13.98
N VAL A 80 2.84 8.35 12.74
CA VAL A 80 1.84 9.37 12.36
C VAL A 80 0.42 8.84 12.36
N MET A 81 0.18 7.58 11.96
CA MET A 81 -1.16 7.01 12.04
C MET A 81 -1.63 6.96 13.50
N ILE A 82 -0.80 6.46 14.41
CA ILE A 82 -1.13 6.39 15.85
C ILE A 82 -1.38 7.81 16.39
N LEU A 83 -0.50 8.75 16.11
CA LEU A 83 -0.62 10.12 16.63
C LEU A 83 -1.82 10.86 16.04
N ALA A 84 -2.13 10.67 14.75
CA ALA A 84 -3.30 11.27 14.12
C ALA A 84 -4.60 10.72 14.75
N LEU A 85 -4.67 9.40 15.00
CA LEU A 85 -5.81 8.79 15.67
C LEU A 85 -5.95 9.33 17.10
N LEU A 86 -4.87 9.36 17.87
CA LEU A 86 -4.88 9.88 19.26
C LEU A 86 -5.25 11.37 19.31
N ALA A 87 -4.73 12.18 18.40
CA ALA A 87 -5.04 13.61 18.33
C ALA A 87 -6.54 13.86 18.07
N VAL A 88 -7.14 13.10 17.17
CA VAL A 88 -8.57 13.22 16.87
C VAL A 88 -9.42 12.67 18.02
N GLU A 89 -9.01 11.60 18.70
CA GLU A 89 -9.71 11.10 19.88
C GLU A 89 -9.68 12.11 21.04
N VAL A 90 -8.54 12.77 21.28
CA VAL A 90 -8.47 13.88 22.25
C VAL A 90 -9.42 14.99 21.86
N MET A 91 -9.46 15.39 20.59
CA MET A 91 -10.41 16.37 20.07
C MET A 91 -11.85 15.93 20.31
N ARG A 92 -12.20 14.67 19.98
CA ARG A 92 -13.52 14.10 20.19
C ARG A 92 -13.94 14.14 21.68
N ILE A 93 -13.03 13.74 22.58
CA ILE A 93 -13.26 13.77 24.02
C ILE A 93 -13.54 15.19 24.50
N CYS A 94 -12.77 16.18 24.04
CA CYS A 94 -12.97 17.58 24.38
C CYS A 94 -14.37 18.06 23.95
N TYR A 95 -14.79 17.74 22.72
CA TYR A 95 -16.12 18.10 22.24
C TYR A 95 -17.24 17.38 23.03
N LYS A 96 -17.09 16.10 23.31
CA LYS A 96 -18.06 15.31 24.09
C LYS A 96 -18.26 15.84 25.50
N HIS A 97 -17.20 16.30 26.15
CA HIS A 97 -17.24 16.83 27.51
C HIS A 97 -17.41 18.37 27.56
N ASN A 98 -17.74 19.01 26.42
CA ASN A 98 -17.88 20.46 26.33
C ASN A 98 -16.63 21.25 26.77
N LEU A 99 -15.44 20.66 26.65
CA LEU A 99 -14.14 21.30 26.93
C LEU A 99 -13.67 22.07 25.67
N THR A 100 -14.51 22.97 25.19
CA THR A 100 -14.25 23.78 23.99
C THR A 100 -14.69 25.22 24.24
N PHE A 101 -14.04 26.18 23.55
CA PHE A 101 -14.53 27.55 23.58
C PHE A 101 -15.84 27.64 22.81
N ARG A 102 -16.91 28.00 23.51
CA ARG A 102 -18.22 28.28 22.89
C ARG A 102 -18.27 29.76 22.48
N MET A 103 -18.55 29.99 21.21
CA MET A 103 -18.76 31.33 20.70
C MET A 103 -20.26 31.68 20.77
N PRO A 104 -20.59 32.98 20.91
CA PRO A 104 -21.96 33.45 20.81
C PRO A 104 -22.58 33.08 19.45
N GLU A 105 -23.89 32.91 19.40
CA GLU A 105 -24.65 32.51 18.19
C GLU A 105 -24.48 33.46 16.99
N GLN A 106 -24.06 34.70 17.23
CA GLN A 106 -23.79 35.71 16.21
C GLN A 106 -22.49 35.46 15.41
N VAL A 107 -21.61 34.57 15.90
CA VAL A 107 -20.35 34.30 15.26
C VAL A 107 -20.53 33.28 14.14
N PRO A 108 -19.98 33.52 12.91
CA PRO A 108 -20.05 32.56 11.83
C PRO A 108 -19.54 31.18 12.25
N GLU A 109 -20.21 30.12 11.78
CA GLU A 109 -19.92 28.73 12.17
C GLU A 109 -18.47 28.31 11.85
N SER A 110 -17.90 28.82 10.77
CA SER A 110 -16.50 28.57 10.39
C SER A 110 -15.49 29.08 11.43
N VAL A 111 -15.79 30.23 12.02
CA VAL A 111 -14.96 30.83 13.09
C VAL A 111 -15.14 30.04 14.39
N SER A 112 -16.39 29.73 14.76
CA SER A 112 -16.71 28.93 15.96
C SER A 112 -16.04 27.55 15.93
N ARG A 113 -16.02 26.89 14.78
CA ARG A 113 -15.35 25.58 14.58
C ARG A 113 -13.82 25.69 14.77
N SER A 114 -13.21 26.80 14.34
CA SER A 114 -11.75 27.01 14.51
C SER A 114 -11.40 27.19 15.98
N PHE A 115 -12.17 27.97 16.74
CA PHE A 115 -11.95 28.15 18.17
C PHE A 115 -12.24 26.90 19.00
N GLY A 116 -13.14 26.04 18.55
CA GLY A 116 -13.41 24.75 19.20
C GLY A 116 -12.19 23.81 19.24
N ALA A 117 -11.23 23.96 18.31
CA ALA A 117 -10.01 23.16 18.27
C ALA A 117 -8.89 23.68 19.20
N VAL A 118 -9.04 24.87 19.79
CA VAL A 118 -7.95 25.49 20.59
C VAL A 118 -7.64 24.68 21.86
N VAL A 119 -8.65 24.25 22.61
CA VAL A 119 -8.44 23.44 23.83
C VAL A 119 -7.80 22.08 23.50
N PRO A 120 -8.34 21.29 22.54
CA PRO A 120 -7.64 20.07 22.08
C PRO A 120 -6.20 20.33 21.68
N ALA A 121 -5.91 21.43 20.98
CA ALA A 121 -4.55 21.78 20.55
C ALA A 121 -3.61 21.99 21.76
N PHE A 122 -4.04 22.75 22.77
CA PHE A 122 -3.24 22.93 23.98
C PHE A 122 -2.96 21.61 24.70
N ILE A 123 -3.95 20.73 24.82
CA ILE A 123 -3.78 19.43 25.46
C ILE A 123 -2.76 18.59 24.70
N ILE A 124 -2.91 18.47 23.36
CA ILE A 124 -2.05 17.66 22.51
C ILE A 124 -0.62 18.22 22.53
N MET A 125 -0.47 19.53 22.34
CA MET A 125 0.84 20.18 22.38
C MET A 125 1.52 20.02 23.74
N GLY A 126 0.76 20.19 24.83
CA GLY A 126 1.27 20.00 26.18
C GLY A 126 1.74 18.57 26.45
N VAL A 127 0.93 17.58 26.10
CA VAL A 127 1.26 16.15 26.26
C VAL A 127 2.48 15.78 25.42
N MET A 128 2.48 16.17 24.13
CA MET A 128 3.60 15.84 23.25
C MET A 128 4.90 16.53 23.65
N THR A 129 4.85 17.79 24.10
CA THR A 129 6.00 18.50 24.64
C THR A 129 6.52 17.82 25.91
N LEU A 130 5.64 17.38 26.78
CA LEU A 130 6.03 16.64 27.98
C LEU A 130 6.76 15.34 27.62
N ILE A 131 6.26 14.58 26.65
CA ILE A 131 6.87 13.33 26.21
C ILE A 131 8.23 13.58 25.54
N SER A 132 8.29 14.48 24.55
CA SER A 132 9.47 14.63 23.70
C SER A 132 10.55 15.51 24.33
N VAL A 133 10.19 16.60 25.05
CA VAL A 133 11.15 17.55 25.60
C VAL A 133 11.53 17.23 27.03
N VAL A 134 10.54 16.91 27.89
CA VAL A 134 10.81 16.65 29.32
C VAL A 134 11.32 15.23 29.52
N PHE A 135 10.61 14.24 28.99
CA PHE A 135 11.04 12.84 29.11
C PHE A 135 12.09 12.45 28.06
N LYS A 136 12.33 13.28 27.06
CA LYS A 136 13.26 13.02 25.93
C LYS A 136 13.00 11.70 25.23
N ILE A 137 11.73 11.31 25.12
CA ILE A 137 11.29 10.11 24.42
C ILE A 137 11.04 10.47 22.97
N ASP A 138 11.79 9.87 22.05
CA ASP A 138 11.49 9.92 20.62
C ASP A 138 10.38 8.90 20.32
N PHE A 139 9.18 9.40 20.07
CA PHE A 139 8.03 8.53 19.84
C PHE A 139 8.18 7.72 18.55
N VAL A 140 8.85 8.26 17.53
CA VAL A 140 9.12 7.56 16.29
C VAL A 140 10.01 6.35 16.55
N ASP A 141 11.09 6.52 17.30
CA ASP A 141 12.01 5.44 17.64
C ASP A 141 11.34 4.37 18.50
N VAL A 142 10.50 4.75 19.47
CA VAL A 142 9.77 3.80 20.33
C VAL A 142 8.82 2.92 19.49
N VAL A 143 8.05 3.55 18.59
CA VAL A 143 7.15 2.82 17.70
C VAL A 143 7.93 1.93 16.75
N GLN A 144 9.03 2.40 16.17
CA GLN A 144 9.88 1.61 15.29
C GLN A 144 10.52 0.41 15.99
N GLN A 145 10.99 0.58 17.21
CA GLN A 145 11.51 -0.55 18.02
C GLN A 145 10.42 -1.59 18.31
N GLY A 146 9.21 -1.13 18.63
CA GLY A 146 8.06 -2.02 18.83
C GLY A 146 7.65 -2.78 17.58
N LEU A 147 7.82 -2.17 16.40
CA LEU A 147 7.51 -2.78 15.09
C LEU A 147 8.66 -3.59 14.50
N SER A 148 9.88 -3.49 15.05
CA SER A 148 11.07 -4.19 14.55
C SER A 148 10.85 -5.70 14.33
N PRO A 149 10.18 -6.46 15.22
CA PRO A 149 9.90 -7.87 14.97
C PRO A 149 8.99 -8.08 13.75
N LEU A 150 7.98 -7.22 13.57
CA LEU A 150 7.07 -7.28 12.42
C LEU A 150 7.80 -6.96 11.11
N VAL A 151 8.65 -5.93 11.13
CA VAL A 151 9.50 -5.54 10.00
C VAL A 151 10.44 -6.68 9.62
N LYS A 152 11.11 -7.33 10.57
CA LYS A 152 11.99 -8.47 10.29
C LYS A 152 11.22 -9.70 9.79
N ALA A 153 10.05 -9.97 10.36
CA ALA A 153 9.21 -11.10 9.97
C ALA A 153 8.62 -10.91 8.57
N GLY A 154 8.25 -9.68 8.20
CA GLY A 154 7.61 -9.36 6.93
C GLY A 154 8.48 -9.62 5.69
N ASP A 155 9.80 -9.59 5.84
CA ASP A 155 10.77 -9.87 4.74
C ASP A 155 11.06 -11.37 4.58
N SER A 156 10.54 -12.20 5.45
CA SER A 156 10.67 -13.66 5.39
C SER A 156 9.65 -14.29 4.43
N LEU A 157 9.89 -15.52 3.98
CA LEU A 157 8.94 -16.24 3.13
C LEU A 157 7.53 -16.36 3.76
N PRO A 158 7.36 -16.75 5.05
CA PRO A 158 6.05 -16.68 5.68
C PRO A 158 5.48 -15.26 5.75
N GLY A 159 6.34 -14.25 5.94
CA GLY A 159 5.95 -12.84 6.00
C GLY A 159 5.37 -12.30 4.69
N VAL A 160 5.78 -12.83 3.54
CA VAL A 160 5.17 -12.48 2.24
C VAL A 160 3.94 -13.34 1.92
N LEU A 161 3.91 -14.61 2.35
CA LEU A 161 2.80 -15.51 2.07
C LEU A 161 1.53 -15.14 2.82
N VAL A 162 1.65 -14.74 4.09
CA VAL A 162 0.47 -14.39 4.91
C VAL A 162 -0.32 -13.21 4.32
N PRO A 163 0.25 -12.04 4.03
CA PRO A 163 -0.50 -10.96 3.43
C PRO A 163 -1.01 -11.29 2.03
N ALA A 164 -0.22 -12.01 1.20
CA ALA A 164 -0.67 -12.44 -0.11
C ALA A 164 -1.91 -13.36 -0.03
N PHE A 165 -1.90 -14.32 0.91
CA PHE A 165 -3.05 -15.18 1.17
C PHE A 165 -4.26 -14.38 1.65
N LEU A 166 -4.08 -13.49 2.65
CA LEU A 166 -5.18 -12.71 3.20
C LEU A 166 -5.82 -11.80 2.15
N VAL A 167 -5.03 -11.18 1.27
CA VAL A 167 -5.56 -10.35 0.18
C VAL A 167 -6.53 -11.15 -0.69
N VAL A 168 -6.11 -12.29 -1.23
CA VAL A 168 -6.96 -13.07 -2.13
C VAL A 168 -8.08 -13.80 -1.40
N PHE A 169 -7.87 -14.20 -0.15
CA PHE A 169 -8.89 -14.80 0.69
C PHE A 169 -10.05 -13.81 0.95
N LEU A 170 -9.75 -12.58 1.32
CA LEU A 170 -10.77 -11.54 1.51
C LEU A 170 -11.49 -11.20 0.20
N TRP A 171 -10.76 -11.07 -0.90
CA TRP A 171 -11.35 -10.84 -2.22
C TRP A 171 -12.30 -11.95 -2.64
N PHE A 172 -12.01 -13.21 -2.29
CA PHE A 172 -12.92 -14.31 -2.59
C PHE A 172 -14.30 -14.11 -1.96
N PHE A 173 -14.38 -13.50 -0.78
CA PHE A 173 -15.64 -13.14 -0.11
C PHE A 173 -16.21 -11.77 -0.52
N GLY A 174 -15.64 -11.12 -1.52
CA GLY A 174 -16.10 -9.80 -1.99
C GLY A 174 -15.62 -8.62 -1.16
N ILE A 175 -14.66 -8.84 -0.26
CA ILE A 175 -14.03 -7.78 0.53
C ILE A 175 -12.73 -7.39 -0.15
N SER A 176 -12.51 -6.09 -0.39
CA SER A 176 -11.25 -5.61 -0.99
C SER A 176 -10.05 -5.95 -0.10
N GLY A 177 -9.38 -7.08 -0.38
CA GLY A 177 -8.23 -7.54 0.39
C GLY A 177 -7.06 -6.58 0.33
N ASP A 178 -6.82 -5.96 -0.85
CA ASP A 178 -5.77 -4.96 -1.01
C ASP A 178 -5.99 -3.73 -0.11
N SER A 179 -7.23 -3.31 0.07
CA SER A 179 -7.56 -2.20 0.96
C SER A 179 -7.40 -2.57 2.44
N VAL A 180 -7.90 -3.74 2.84
CA VAL A 180 -7.86 -4.19 4.24
C VAL A 180 -6.44 -4.54 4.68
N VAL A 181 -5.77 -5.43 3.95
CA VAL A 181 -4.40 -5.86 4.27
C VAL A 181 -3.41 -4.72 4.03
N GLY A 182 -3.59 -3.98 2.94
CA GLY A 182 -2.74 -2.84 2.60
C GLY A 182 -2.80 -1.71 3.63
N SER A 183 -3.94 -1.49 4.31
CA SER A 183 -4.00 -0.47 5.37
C SER A 183 -3.02 -0.73 6.52
N VAL A 184 -2.69 -1.99 6.78
CA VAL A 184 -1.75 -2.41 7.84
C VAL A 184 -0.35 -2.68 7.27
N ALA A 185 -0.25 -3.40 6.16
CA ALA A 185 1.03 -3.89 5.65
C ALA A 185 1.77 -2.86 4.78
N ARG A 186 1.06 -1.99 4.04
CA ARG A 186 1.67 -1.03 3.11
C ARG A 186 2.68 -0.08 3.77
N PRO A 187 2.48 0.45 4.99
CA PRO A 187 3.49 1.27 5.64
C PRO A 187 4.82 0.53 5.84
N VAL A 188 4.79 -0.78 6.19
CA VAL A 188 6.00 -1.61 6.30
C VAL A 188 6.65 -1.79 4.93
N TRP A 189 5.86 -2.12 3.92
CA TRP A 189 6.35 -2.33 2.55
C TRP A 189 6.97 -1.08 1.93
N LEU A 190 6.40 0.10 2.21
CA LEU A 190 6.96 1.38 1.77
C LEU A 190 8.24 1.73 2.54
N GLN A 191 8.34 1.34 3.81
CA GLN A 191 9.58 1.48 4.57
C GLN A 191 10.69 0.63 3.94
N TYR A 192 10.44 -0.64 3.60
CA TYR A 192 11.40 -1.49 2.89
C TYR A 192 11.87 -0.86 1.59
N LEU A 193 10.94 -0.30 0.81
CA LEU A 193 11.30 0.34 -0.45
C LEU A 193 12.18 1.58 -0.23
N SER A 194 11.89 2.38 0.80
CA SER A 194 12.69 3.54 1.15
C SER A 194 14.10 3.13 1.62
N ASP A 195 14.17 2.11 2.50
CA ASP A 195 15.45 1.61 2.99
C ASP A 195 16.30 1.05 1.85
N ASN A 196 15.67 0.35 0.89
CA ASN A 196 16.35 -0.12 -0.33
C ASN A 196 16.82 1.05 -1.21
N ALA A 197 16.00 2.07 -1.41
CA ALA A 197 16.35 3.24 -2.21
C ALA A 197 17.52 4.02 -1.59
N ASP A 198 17.51 4.20 -0.27
CA ASP A 198 18.59 4.88 0.46
C ASP A 198 19.89 4.07 0.43
N ALA A 199 19.82 2.74 0.54
CA ALA A 199 20.97 1.83 0.43
C ALA A 199 21.59 1.92 -0.98
N VAL A 200 20.78 1.81 -2.03
CA VAL A 200 21.25 1.90 -3.43
C VAL A 200 21.84 3.29 -3.71
N ALA A 201 21.20 4.37 -3.22
CA ALA A 201 21.72 5.73 -3.35
C ALA A 201 23.07 5.92 -2.65
N SER A 202 23.32 5.18 -1.58
CA SER A 202 24.58 5.16 -0.83
C SER A 202 25.62 4.19 -1.38
N GLY A 203 25.30 3.45 -2.45
CA GLY A 203 26.20 2.47 -3.08
C GLY A 203 26.35 1.16 -2.31
N VAL A 204 25.42 0.86 -1.38
CA VAL A 204 25.38 -0.40 -0.63
C VAL A 204 24.24 -1.30 -1.10
N PRO A 205 24.34 -2.63 -0.92
CA PRO A 205 23.28 -3.55 -1.31
C PRO A 205 21.94 -3.22 -0.59
N ALA A 206 20.86 -3.32 -1.32
CA ALA A 206 19.51 -3.15 -0.75
C ALA A 206 19.21 -4.24 0.28
N PRO A 207 18.68 -3.92 1.48
CA PRO A 207 18.53 -4.88 2.57
C PRO A 207 17.25 -5.72 2.48
N HIS A 208 16.20 -5.27 1.77
CA HIS A 208 14.86 -5.87 1.84
C HIS A 208 14.42 -6.51 0.53
N ILE A 209 13.88 -7.74 0.62
CA ILE A 209 13.39 -8.53 -0.52
C ILE A 209 11.96 -8.12 -0.89
N ALA A 210 11.10 -7.82 0.08
CA ALA A 210 9.65 -7.74 -0.10
C ALA A 210 9.05 -6.33 0.16
N PRO A 211 9.49 -5.27 -0.55
CA PRO A 211 8.79 -4.00 -0.55
C PRO A 211 7.41 -4.10 -1.25
N GLU A 212 6.62 -3.04 -1.25
CA GLU A 212 5.31 -3.01 -1.92
C GLU A 212 5.39 -3.46 -3.39
N THR A 213 6.47 -3.08 -4.08
CA THR A 213 6.71 -3.40 -5.49
C THR A 213 6.95 -4.89 -5.75
N PHE A 214 7.32 -5.69 -4.74
CA PHE A 214 7.36 -7.15 -4.81
C PHE A 214 5.96 -7.71 -5.11
N PHE A 215 4.96 -7.31 -4.33
CA PHE A 215 3.60 -7.76 -4.52
C PHE A 215 3.02 -7.23 -5.83
N GLN A 216 3.25 -5.96 -6.12
CA GLN A 216 2.66 -5.26 -7.26
C GLN A 216 3.12 -5.80 -8.62
N TRP A 217 4.43 -6.05 -8.80
CA TRP A 217 5.00 -6.36 -10.11
C TRP A 217 5.26 -7.84 -10.36
N PHE A 218 5.29 -8.65 -9.30
CA PHE A 218 5.64 -10.07 -9.43
C PHE A 218 4.57 -11.02 -8.91
N VAL A 219 3.65 -10.57 -8.05
CA VAL A 219 2.61 -11.41 -7.44
C VAL A 219 1.22 -11.03 -7.95
N SER A 220 0.83 -9.78 -7.83
CA SER A 220 -0.48 -9.28 -8.25
C SER A 220 -0.49 -8.82 -9.71
N ILE A 221 0.06 -9.63 -10.60
CA ILE A 221 0.18 -9.30 -12.03
C ILE A 221 -1.21 -9.37 -12.69
N GLY A 222 -1.62 -8.25 -13.28
CA GLY A 222 -2.97 -8.11 -13.81
C GLY A 222 -4.01 -7.78 -12.74
N GLY A 223 -3.55 -7.43 -11.52
CA GLY A 223 -4.33 -7.16 -10.33
C GLY A 223 -4.39 -8.34 -9.36
N SER A 224 -5.21 -8.21 -8.31
CA SER A 224 -5.32 -9.21 -7.25
C SER A 224 -5.62 -10.60 -7.80
N GLY A 225 -4.93 -11.62 -7.28
CA GLY A 225 -5.08 -13.00 -7.72
C GLY A 225 -4.25 -13.38 -8.94
N ALA A 226 -3.32 -12.53 -9.40
CA ALA A 226 -2.54 -12.74 -10.63
C ALA A 226 -3.42 -12.97 -11.86
N THR A 227 -4.47 -12.16 -12.00
CA THR A 227 -5.57 -12.38 -12.94
C THR A 227 -5.18 -12.25 -14.42
N ILE A 228 -4.03 -11.70 -14.75
CA ILE A 228 -3.51 -11.75 -16.13
C ILE A 228 -3.41 -13.20 -16.65
N GLY A 229 -3.01 -14.14 -15.79
CA GLY A 229 -2.96 -15.56 -16.13
C GLY A 229 -4.35 -16.14 -16.43
N LEU A 230 -5.38 -15.73 -15.68
CA LEU A 230 -6.76 -16.09 -15.92
C LEU A 230 -7.25 -15.57 -17.28
N VAL A 231 -6.92 -14.31 -17.61
CA VAL A 231 -7.28 -13.69 -18.90
C VAL A 231 -6.63 -14.44 -20.05
N ILE A 232 -5.33 -14.74 -19.96
CA ILE A 232 -4.59 -15.48 -20.99
C ILE A 232 -5.17 -16.90 -21.13
N ALA A 233 -5.41 -17.61 -20.01
CA ALA A 233 -6.06 -18.91 -20.04
C ALA A 233 -7.44 -18.84 -20.69
N GLY A 234 -8.22 -17.80 -20.42
CA GLY A 234 -9.52 -17.57 -21.03
C GLY A 234 -9.46 -17.38 -22.55
N PHE A 235 -8.45 -16.67 -23.05
CA PHE A 235 -8.23 -16.57 -24.51
C PHE A 235 -7.81 -17.90 -25.14
N LEU A 236 -7.02 -18.72 -24.43
CA LEU A 236 -6.53 -20.00 -24.95
C LEU A 236 -7.64 -21.06 -25.02
N VAL A 237 -8.55 -21.10 -24.05
CA VAL A 237 -9.57 -22.17 -23.93
C VAL A 237 -10.98 -21.72 -24.27
N GLY A 238 -11.28 -20.43 -24.23
CA GLY A 238 -12.63 -19.88 -24.36
C GLY A 238 -13.28 -20.20 -25.69
N ARG A 239 -14.37 -20.97 -25.65
CA ARG A 239 -15.21 -21.33 -26.78
C ARG A 239 -16.61 -20.75 -26.66
N ALA A 240 -17.14 -20.68 -25.43
CA ALA A 240 -18.44 -20.08 -25.14
C ALA A 240 -18.46 -18.59 -25.55
N ARG A 241 -19.61 -18.14 -26.04
CA ARG A 241 -19.81 -16.74 -26.46
C ARG A 241 -19.58 -15.78 -25.28
N TYR A 242 -20.12 -16.16 -24.11
CA TYR A 242 -19.96 -15.42 -22.89
C TYR A 242 -18.47 -15.26 -22.51
N THR A 243 -17.72 -16.36 -22.47
CA THR A 243 -16.27 -16.35 -22.15
C THR A 243 -15.51 -15.43 -23.11
N LYS A 244 -15.73 -15.56 -24.42
CA LYS A 244 -15.07 -14.73 -25.43
C LYS A 244 -15.36 -13.24 -25.26
N SER A 245 -16.62 -12.90 -24.96
CA SER A 245 -17.04 -11.52 -24.76
C SER A 245 -16.36 -10.90 -23.55
N ILE A 246 -16.36 -11.61 -22.41
CA ILE A 246 -15.73 -11.14 -21.18
C ILE A 246 -14.22 -10.99 -21.37
N MET A 247 -13.52 -11.99 -21.93
CA MET A 247 -12.06 -11.92 -22.12
C MET A 247 -11.65 -10.69 -22.95
N ARG A 248 -12.41 -10.35 -23.98
CA ARG A 248 -12.16 -9.14 -24.79
C ARG A 248 -12.34 -7.85 -23.97
N ALA A 249 -13.36 -7.81 -23.12
CA ALA A 249 -13.66 -6.64 -22.31
C ALA A 249 -12.60 -6.39 -21.21
N VAL A 250 -12.08 -7.47 -20.60
CA VAL A 250 -11.16 -7.38 -19.46
C VAL A 250 -9.68 -7.38 -19.83
N ALA A 251 -9.33 -7.67 -21.10
CA ALA A 251 -7.94 -7.81 -21.53
C ALA A 251 -7.11 -6.52 -21.31
N VAL A 252 -7.65 -5.38 -21.70
CA VAL A 252 -6.98 -4.10 -21.55
C VAL A 252 -6.85 -3.69 -20.07
N PRO A 253 -7.92 -3.69 -19.24
CA PRO A 253 -7.78 -3.48 -17.81
C PRO A 253 -6.74 -4.37 -17.14
N ALA A 254 -6.75 -5.69 -17.42
CA ALA A 254 -5.82 -6.64 -16.83
C ALA A 254 -4.35 -6.31 -17.20
N LEU A 255 -4.07 -5.82 -18.41
CA LEU A 255 -2.73 -5.39 -18.80
C LEU A 255 -2.20 -4.24 -17.92
N PHE A 256 -3.10 -3.39 -17.42
CA PHE A 256 -2.80 -2.26 -16.54
C PHE A 256 -3.05 -2.55 -15.06
N ASN A 257 -3.05 -3.83 -14.67
CA ASN A 257 -3.21 -4.31 -13.29
C ASN A 257 -4.57 -3.96 -12.64
N ILE A 258 -5.62 -3.78 -13.45
CA ILE A 258 -6.98 -3.50 -12.98
C ILE A 258 -7.77 -4.80 -13.03
N SER A 259 -8.02 -5.41 -11.86
CA SER A 259 -8.67 -6.72 -11.73
C SER A 259 -10.19 -6.66 -11.55
N GLU A 260 -10.75 -5.53 -11.15
CA GLU A 260 -12.17 -5.39 -10.86
C GLU A 260 -13.08 -5.81 -12.04
N PRO A 261 -12.80 -5.47 -13.31
CA PRO A 261 -13.63 -5.90 -14.42
C PRO A 261 -13.67 -7.43 -14.58
N ILE A 262 -12.58 -8.16 -14.30
CA ILE A 262 -12.58 -9.61 -14.38
C ILE A 262 -13.21 -10.23 -13.13
N MET A 263 -13.01 -9.64 -11.95
CA MET A 263 -13.59 -10.12 -10.69
C MET A 263 -15.12 -10.13 -10.74
N PHE A 264 -15.70 -9.08 -11.31
CA PHE A 264 -17.15 -8.93 -11.43
C PHE A 264 -17.69 -9.50 -12.76
N GLY A 265 -16.97 -9.35 -13.85
CA GLY A 265 -17.42 -9.82 -15.18
C GLY A 265 -17.37 -11.34 -15.33
N LEU A 266 -16.38 -12.02 -14.76
CA LEU A 266 -16.26 -13.48 -14.79
C LEU A 266 -16.74 -14.15 -13.50
N PRO A 267 -17.59 -13.58 -12.71
CA PRO A 267 -17.83 -13.76 -11.29
C PRO A 267 -16.82 -14.70 -10.61
N VAL A 268 -15.60 -14.17 -10.35
CA VAL A 268 -14.54 -14.95 -9.69
C VAL A 268 -14.88 -15.16 -8.22
N MET A 269 -15.49 -14.13 -7.58
CA MET A 269 -15.87 -14.17 -6.17
C MET A 269 -16.94 -15.24 -5.93
N MET A 270 -16.76 -16.00 -4.84
CA MET A 270 -17.63 -17.11 -4.43
C MET A 270 -17.88 -18.18 -5.51
N ASN A 271 -17.06 -18.21 -6.56
CA ASN A 271 -17.20 -19.16 -7.65
C ASN A 271 -16.35 -20.41 -7.37
N PRO A 272 -16.96 -21.59 -7.26
CA PRO A 272 -16.24 -22.83 -6.93
C PRO A 272 -15.19 -23.23 -7.98
N PHE A 273 -15.33 -22.79 -9.23
CA PHE A 273 -14.32 -23.04 -10.27
C PHE A 273 -13.03 -22.24 -10.04
N PHE A 274 -13.11 -21.07 -9.41
CA PHE A 274 -11.98 -20.15 -9.33
C PHE A 274 -11.35 -20.06 -7.93
N ILE A 275 -11.96 -20.60 -6.87
CA ILE A 275 -11.42 -20.50 -5.50
C ILE A 275 -9.99 -21.06 -5.42
N ILE A 276 -9.76 -22.25 -5.97
CA ILE A 276 -8.45 -22.90 -5.88
C ILE A 276 -7.40 -22.12 -6.65
N PRO A 277 -7.54 -21.83 -7.96
CA PRO A 277 -6.51 -21.13 -8.70
C PRO A 277 -6.33 -19.67 -8.23
N PHE A 278 -7.38 -19.00 -7.76
CA PHE A 278 -7.32 -17.63 -7.27
C PHE A 278 -6.52 -17.51 -5.97
N LEU A 279 -6.63 -18.50 -5.07
CA LEU A 279 -5.81 -18.56 -3.86
C LEU A 279 -4.40 -19.07 -4.16
N LEU A 280 -4.28 -20.08 -5.02
CA LEU A 280 -3.00 -20.77 -5.25
C LEU A 280 -2.02 -19.93 -6.08
N ALA A 281 -2.48 -19.26 -7.14
CA ALA A 281 -1.60 -18.57 -8.07
C ALA A 281 -0.72 -17.53 -7.35
N PRO A 282 -1.23 -16.55 -6.59
CA PRO A 282 -0.40 -15.56 -5.92
C PRO A 282 0.58 -16.18 -4.91
N LEU A 283 0.19 -17.27 -4.22
CA LEU A 283 1.07 -17.94 -3.26
C LEU A 283 2.26 -18.60 -3.96
N VAL A 284 2.01 -19.28 -5.07
CA VAL A 284 3.08 -19.86 -5.88
C VAL A 284 4.00 -18.77 -6.43
N LEU A 285 3.44 -17.67 -6.93
CA LEU A 285 4.23 -16.54 -7.43
C LEU A 285 5.06 -15.89 -6.32
N CYS A 286 4.52 -15.76 -5.08
CA CYS A 286 5.27 -15.29 -3.93
C CYS A 286 6.51 -16.16 -3.67
N VAL A 287 6.33 -17.49 -3.67
CA VAL A 287 7.44 -18.44 -3.43
C VAL A 287 8.50 -18.31 -4.52
N VAL A 288 8.11 -18.36 -5.79
CA VAL A 288 9.03 -18.25 -6.92
C VAL A 288 9.79 -16.94 -6.90
N THR A 289 9.09 -15.84 -6.68
CA THR A 289 9.67 -14.51 -6.64
C THR A 289 10.60 -14.34 -5.45
N TRP A 290 10.20 -14.78 -4.27
CA TRP A 290 11.02 -14.69 -3.07
C TRP A 290 12.35 -15.43 -3.23
N PHE A 291 12.33 -16.65 -3.77
CA PHE A 291 13.55 -17.40 -4.05
C PHE A 291 14.40 -16.74 -5.15
N ALA A 292 13.79 -16.20 -6.19
CA ALA A 292 14.53 -15.52 -7.26
C ALA A 292 15.33 -14.32 -6.74
N PHE A 293 14.74 -13.52 -5.84
CA PHE A 293 15.45 -12.41 -5.19
C PHE A 293 16.43 -12.89 -4.13
N SER A 294 16.05 -13.84 -3.27
CA SER A 294 16.90 -14.37 -2.20
C SER A 294 18.20 -15.01 -2.72
N TRP A 295 18.13 -15.65 -3.89
CA TRP A 295 19.33 -16.23 -4.55
C TRP A 295 20.10 -15.23 -5.42
N GLY A 296 19.66 -13.98 -5.47
CA GLY A 296 20.35 -12.93 -6.23
C GLY A 296 20.21 -13.05 -7.75
N PHE A 297 19.21 -13.79 -8.26
CA PHE A 297 18.95 -13.85 -9.70
C PHE A 297 18.48 -12.52 -10.29
N VAL A 298 17.86 -11.67 -9.47
CA VAL A 298 17.34 -10.35 -9.86
C VAL A 298 17.80 -9.32 -8.84
N THR A 299 18.08 -8.10 -9.30
CA THR A 299 18.42 -6.97 -8.45
C THR A 299 17.22 -6.55 -7.58
N TYR A 300 17.47 -6.23 -6.31
CA TYR A 300 16.41 -5.80 -5.39
C TYR A 300 15.75 -4.50 -5.85
N MET A 301 14.50 -4.37 -5.50
CA MET A 301 13.65 -3.25 -5.89
C MET A 301 13.97 -2.02 -5.04
N ALA A 302 14.15 -0.86 -5.68
CA ALA A 302 14.50 0.40 -5.04
C ALA A 302 13.73 1.60 -5.60
N VAL A 303 12.87 1.38 -6.59
CA VAL A 303 12.11 2.44 -7.27
C VAL A 303 10.62 2.12 -7.22
N GLN A 304 9.77 3.15 -7.05
CA GLN A 304 8.31 3.03 -7.08
C GLN A 304 7.78 3.52 -8.44
N PRO A 305 7.58 2.64 -9.43
CA PRO A 305 6.91 3.02 -10.67
C PRO A 305 5.41 3.24 -10.45
N PRO A 306 4.74 4.02 -11.32
CA PRO A 306 3.29 4.15 -11.29
C PRO A 306 2.60 2.78 -11.44
N TRP A 307 1.66 2.47 -10.55
CA TRP A 307 1.01 1.15 -10.46
C TRP A 307 0.23 0.74 -11.72
N THR A 308 -0.14 1.70 -12.56
CA THR A 308 -0.90 1.49 -13.81
C THR A 308 -0.03 1.07 -15.00
N LEU A 309 1.26 0.81 -14.82
CA LEU A 309 2.11 0.31 -15.90
C LEU A 309 1.86 -1.18 -16.15
N PRO A 310 2.06 -1.68 -17.39
CA PRO A 310 2.14 -3.10 -17.64
C PRO A 310 3.24 -3.76 -16.77
N ALA A 311 2.93 -4.90 -16.15
CA ALA A 311 3.78 -5.51 -15.13
C ALA A 311 5.25 -5.74 -15.55
N PRO A 312 5.58 -6.19 -16.77
CA PRO A 312 6.98 -6.33 -17.18
C PRO A 312 7.75 -5.01 -17.21
N ILE A 313 7.09 -3.90 -17.56
CA ILE A 313 7.69 -2.56 -17.55
C ILE A 313 7.89 -2.10 -16.11
N GLY A 314 6.89 -2.28 -15.26
CA GLY A 314 6.99 -1.97 -13.83
C GLY A 314 8.10 -2.76 -13.15
N ALA A 315 8.22 -4.06 -13.44
CA ALA A 315 9.27 -4.94 -12.93
C ALA A 315 10.68 -4.45 -13.33
N PHE A 316 10.85 -4.02 -14.58
CA PHE A 316 12.11 -3.46 -15.07
C PHE A 316 12.47 -2.16 -14.33
N LEU A 317 11.53 -1.25 -14.21
CA LEU A 317 11.76 0.06 -13.59
C LEU A 317 12.02 -0.06 -12.08
N THR A 318 11.29 -0.92 -11.36
CA THR A 318 11.43 -1.04 -9.91
C THR A 318 12.79 -1.58 -9.49
N THR A 319 13.43 -2.38 -10.35
CA THR A 319 14.78 -2.97 -10.15
C THR A 319 15.90 -2.09 -10.70
N GLY A 320 15.61 -0.84 -11.06
CA GLY A 320 16.61 0.08 -11.59
C GLY A 320 17.12 -0.27 -13.00
N GLY A 321 16.34 -1.01 -13.79
CA GLY A 321 16.67 -1.36 -15.17
C GLY A 321 17.25 -2.78 -15.35
N ASP A 322 17.02 -3.70 -14.41
CA ASP A 322 17.45 -5.10 -14.55
C ASP A 322 16.49 -5.86 -15.48
N TRP A 323 16.99 -6.26 -16.67
CA TRP A 323 16.21 -7.04 -17.63
C TRP A 323 15.76 -8.41 -17.12
N ARG A 324 16.49 -8.98 -16.13
CA ARG A 324 16.15 -10.25 -15.50
C ARG A 324 14.81 -10.18 -14.75
N ALA A 325 14.44 -8.99 -14.27
CA ALA A 325 13.14 -8.74 -13.68
C ALA A 325 12.01 -8.92 -14.69
N ILE A 326 12.20 -8.54 -15.96
CA ILE A 326 11.22 -8.79 -17.03
C ILE A 326 11.05 -10.30 -17.22
N VAL A 327 12.15 -11.04 -17.27
CA VAL A 327 12.09 -12.51 -17.43
C VAL A 327 11.35 -13.16 -16.27
N LEU A 328 11.65 -12.78 -15.03
CA LEU A 328 10.94 -13.28 -13.84
C LEU A 328 9.44 -12.95 -13.90
N CYS A 329 9.08 -11.74 -14.29
CA CYS A 329 7.68 -11.34 -14.45
C CYS A 329 6.97 -12.19 -15.51
N LEU A 330 7.60 -12.44 -16.66
CA LEU A 330 7.04 -13.30 -17.73
C LEU A 330 6.91 -14.76 -17.28
N VAL A 331 7.88 -15.29 -16.53
CA VAL A 331 7.80 -16.62 -15.93
C VAL A 331 6.61 -16.69 -14.96
N ASN A 332 6.40 -15.68 -14.14
CA ASN A 332 5.27 -15.60 -13.23
C ASN A 332 3.92 -15.54 -13.98
N ILE A 333 3.85 -14.78 -15.07
CA ILE A 333 2.66 -14.78 -15.95
C ILE A 333 2.39 -16.16 -16.50
N LEU A 334 3.42 -16.88 -16.96
CA LEU A 334 3.29 -18.23 -17.47
C LEU A 334 2.80 -19.20 -16.38
N ILE A 335 3.40 -19.16 -15.19
CA ILE A 335 3.00 -19.98 -14.03
C ILE A 335 1.54 -19.74 -13.69
N SER A 336 1.13 -18.48 -13.56
CA SER A 336 -0.25 -18.10 -13.30
C SER A 336 -1.18 -18.65 -14.38
N THR A 337 -0.82 -18.50 -15.65
CA THR A 337 -1.61 -19.04 -16.77
C THR A 337 -1.79 -20.55 -16.68
N VAL A 338 -0.71 -21.29 -16.38
CA VAL A 338 -0.76 -22.75 -16.22
C VAL A 338 -1.68 -23.15 -15.06
N ILE A 339 -1.62 -22.43 -13.94
CA ILE A 339 -2.48 -22.70 -12.78
C ILE A 339 -3.96 -22.44 -13.12
N TYR A 340 -4.27 -21.36 -13.81
CA TYR A 340 -5.66 -21.04 -14.19
C TYR A 340 -6.23 -21.90 -15.33
N TYR A 341 -5.37 -22.42 -16.21
CA TYR A 341 -5.78 -23.10 -17.44
C TYR A 341 -6.78 -24.24 -17.22
N PRO A 342 -6.57 -25.24 -16.35
CA PRO A 342 -7.51 -26.34 -16.15
C PRO A 342 -8.87 -25.87 -15.63
N PHE A 343 -8.88 -24.93 -14.70
CA PHE A 343 -10.11 -24.41 -14.09
C PHE A 343 -10.90 -23.55 -15.07
N MET A 344 -10.23 -22.72 -15.84
CA MET A 344 -10.86 -21.94 -16.90
C MET A 344 -11.48 -22.85 -17.98
N ARG A 345 -10.82 -23.96 -18.31
CA ARG A 345 -11.36 -24.95 -19.24
C ARG A 345 -12.60 -25.65 -18.69
N MET A 346 -12.63 -25.94 -17.39
CA MET A 346 -13.82 -26.51 -16.74
C MET A 346 -14.96 -25.51 -16.74
N TYR A 347 -14.70 -24.26 -16.40
CA TYR A 347 -15.69 -23.19 -16.43
C TYR A 347 -16.26 -22.96 -17.84
N ASP A 348 -15.41 -22.84 -18.84
CA ASP A 348 -15.85 -22.61 -20.24
C ASP A 348 -16.73 -23.77 -20.76
N ARG A 349 -16.43 -25.02 -20.37
CA ARG A 349 -17.29 -26.18 -20.69
C ARG A 349 -18.67 -26.09 -20.04
N ASP A 350 -18.74 -25.59 -18.82
CA ASP A 350 -20.02 -25.38 -18.12
C ASP A 350 -20.83 -24.27 -18.82
N GLN A 351 -20.19 -23.17 -19.21
CA GLN A 351 -20.86 -22.13 -19.99
C GLN A 351 -21.37 -22.63 -21.35
N LEU A 352 -20.58 -23.43 -22.06
CA LEU A 352 -21.02 -24.06 -23.33
C LEU A 352 -22.23 -24.96 -23.15
N LYS A 353 -22.34 -25.69 -22.05
CA LYS A 353 -23.54 -26.52 -21.77
C LYS A 353 -24.76 -25.62 -21.55
N LYS A 354 -24.61 -24.53 -20.80
CA LYS A 354 -25.71 -23.59 -20.57
C LYS A 354 -26.21 -22.96 -21.87
N GLU A 355 -25.29 -22.47 -22.73
CA GLU A 355 -25.62 -21.91 -24.05
C GLU A 355 -26.39 -22.90 -24.92
N ARG A 356 -25.98 -24.19 -24.94
CA ARG A 356 -26.68 -25.24 -25.70
C ARG A 356 -28.07 -25.56 -25.15
N CYS A 357 -28.25 -25.55 -23.83
CA CYS A 357 -29.55 -25.73 -23.22
C CYS A 357 -30.53 -24.62 -23.56
N GLU A 358 -30.04 -23.38 -23.60
CA GLU A 358 -30.81 -22.20 -23.99
C GLU A 358 -31.21 -22.23 -25.48
N GLU A 359 -30.28 -22.64 -26.37
CA GLU A 359 -30.56 -22.79 -27.82
C GLU A 359 -31.47 -23.99 -28.16
N GLY A 360 -31.43 -25.05 -27.36
CA GLY A 360 -32.26 -26.26 -27.57
C GLY A 360 -33.65 -26.23 -26.92
N GLY A 361 -33.91 -25.22 -26.08
CA GLY A 361 -35.21 -25.02 -25.42
C GLY A 361 -36.08 -23.93 -26.06
N ALA A 362 -35.57 -23.27 -27.11
CA ALA A 362 -36.30 -22.34 -27.98
C ALA A 362 -36.74 -23.04 -29.26
#